data_a992537899295b4b883dedd74876e7b9
#
_entry.id   a992537899295b4b883dedd74876e7b9
#
_cell.length_a   1.000
_cell.length_b   1.000
_cell.length_c   1.000
_cell.angle_alpha   90.00
_cell.angle_beta   90.00
_cell.angle_gamma   90.00
#
_symmetry.space_group_name_H-M   'P 1'
#
loop_
_entity.id
_entity.type
_entity.pdbx_description
1 polymer ?
#
loop_
_entity_poly.entity_id
_entity_poly.type
_entity_poly.pdbx_seq_one_letter_code
_entity_poly.pdbx_strand_id
1 'polypeptide(L)'
;EGMDQLQLFSENEEIAKSVTAAERTPPTEPVEPKEKPKRKPLPEHLERIEQVLAIGDDCPECGGDLSKLGEDVTEELEYIPGRFVVNKIIRPRMACRRCEAISQAPMPSRPIERGRPGSGLLAHVLVSKYADHLPLYRQSQIYAREGVDLDRSTMADWVGKSTSLLEPLAEAIAKRVKDGAALFADDTPLKMLA
;
A
#
# COMPACT_ATOMS: atom_id res chain seq x y z
N GLU A 1 -4.34 12.05 -55.54
CA GLU A 1 -3.66 12.30 -54.24
C GLU A 1 -4.47 13.17 -53.24
N GLY A 2 -5.73 13.49 -53.49
CA GLY A 2 -6.57 14.34 -52.62
C GLY A 2 -7.76 13.65 -51.95
N MET A 3 -7.99 12.36 -52.17
CA MET A 3 -9.18 11.67 -51.64
C MET A 3 -8.95 10.98 -50.27
N ASP A 4 -7.72 10.63 -49.92
CA ASP A 4 -7.42 9.98 -48.63
C ASP A 4 -7.54 10.88 -47.41
N GLN A 5 -7.35 12.20 -47.58
CA GLN A 5 -7.49 13.14 -46.44
C GLN A 5 -8.96 13.40 -46.04
N LEU A 6 -9.90 13.31 -46.99
CA LEU A 6 -11.31 13.50 -46.71
C LEU A 6 -11.94 12.32 -45.95
N GLN A 7 -11.43 11.09 -46.12
CA GLN A 7 -11.86 9.92 -45.37
C GLN A 7 -11.41 9.99 -43.91
N LEU A 8 -10.20 10.50 -43.64
CA LEU A 8 -9.68 10.64 -42.28
C LEU A 8 -10.50 11.65 -41.42
N PHE A 9 -11.10 12.65 -42.06
CA PHE A 9 -11.96 13.61 -41.34
C PHE A 9 -13.36 13.08 -41.08
N SER A 10 -13.90 12.19 -41.95
CA SER A 10 -15.21 11.56 -41.73
C SER A 10 -15.17 10.53 -40.60
N GLU A 11 -14.08 9.77 -40.45
CA GLU A 11 -13.88 8.83 -39.34
C GLU A 11 -13.78 9.56 -37.99
N ASN A 12 -13.13 10.74 -37.93
CA ASN A 12 -13.06 11.54 -36.73
C ASN A 12 -14.43 12.10 -36.31
N GLU A 13 -15.31 12.44 -37.22
CA GLU A 13 -16.67 12.89 -36.89
C GLU A 13 -17.56 11.72 -36.39
N GLU A 14 -17.39 10.51 -36.88
CA GLU A 14 -18.10 9.32 -36.39
C GLU A 14 -17.63 8.93 -35.00
N ILE A 15 -16.31 9.01 -34.72
CA ILE A 15 -15.74 8.79 -33.39
C ILE A 15 -16.24 9.87 -32.42
N ALA A 16 -16.28 11.14 -32.81
CA ALA A 16 -16.81 12.20 -31.97
C ALA A 16 -18.31 12.02 -31.67
N LYS A 17 -19.10 11.55 -32.63
CA LYS A 17 -20.52 11.21 -32.40
C LYS A 17 -20.72 9.99 -31.50
N SER A 18 -19.84 9.00 -31.58
CA SER A 18 -19.89 7.81 -30.69
C SER A 18 -19.50 8.14 -29.26
N VAL A 19 -18.53 9.04 -29.05
CA VAL A 19 -18.13 9.51 -27.70
C VAL A 19 -19.26 10.35 -27.07
N THR A 20 -19.90 11.25 -27.84
CA THR A 20 -21.03 12.04 -27.32
C THR A 20 -22.31 11.20 -27.09
N ALA A 21 -22.46 10.07 -27.77
CA ALA A 21 -23.55 9.12 -27.51
C ALA A 21 -23.29 8.28 -26.23
N ALA A 22 -22.02 7.97 -25.94
CA ALA A 22 -21.62 7.23 -24.74
C ALA A 22 -21.75 8.08 -23.46
N GLU A 23 -21.68 9.41 -23.54
CA GLU A 23 -21.89 10.31 -22.39
C GLU A 23 -23.37 10.49 -22.00
N ARG A 24 -24.32 10.02 -22.83
CA ARG A 24 -25.76 10.03 -22.50
C ARG A 24 -26.20 8.70 -21.86
N THR A 25 -25.52 8.26 -20.80
CA THR A 25 -26.07 7.24 -19.93
C THR A 25 -27.24 7.82 -19.14
N PRO A 26 -28.41 7.13 -19.08
CA PRO A 26 -29.53 7.59 -18.25
C PRO A 26 -29.09 7.67 -16.80
N PRO A 27 -29.72 8.54 -15.98
CA PRO A 27 -29.36 8.70 -14.58
C PRO A 27 -29.44 7.33 -13.89
N THR A 28 -28.28 6.87 -13.42
CA THR A 28 -28.16 5.64 -12.64
C THR A 28 -29.06 5.78 -11.42
N GLU A 29 -29.95 4.82 -11.19
CA GLU A 29 -30.73 4.72 -9.96
C GLU A 29 -29.80 4.88 -8.75
N PRO A 30 -30.29 5.46 -7.61
CA PRO A 30 -29.45 5.68 -6.44
C PRO A 30 -28.88 4.35 -5.98
N VAL A 31 -27.58 4.16 -6.21
CA VAL A 31 -26.85 2.99 -5.71
C VAL A 31 -26.86 3.08 -4.20
N GLU A 32 -27.53 2.15 -3.54
CA GLU A 32 -27.48 2.00 -2.10
C GLU A 32 -26.03 2.05 -1.63
N PRO A 33 -25.71 2.76 -0.54
CA PRO A 33 -24.34 2.89 -0.06
C PRO A 33 -23.79 1.50 0.27
N LYS A 34 -22.92 0.98 -0.59
CA LYS A 34 -22.22 -0.28 -0.33
C LYS A 34 -21.51 -0.15 1.01
N GLU A 35 -21.87 -1.01 1.96
CA GLU A 35 -21.17 -1.08 3.25
C GLU A 35 -19.66 -1.16 2.99
N LYS A 36 -18.91 -0.27 3.64
CA LYS A 36 -17.44 -0.28 3.54
C LYS A 36 -16.95 -1.65 3.99
N PRO A 37 -16.14 -2.35 3.18
CA PRO A 37 -15.66 -3.68 3.52
C PRO A 37 -14.94 -3.63 4.88
N LYS A 38 -15.45 -4.37 5.86
CA LYS A 38 -14.80 -4.51 7.18
C LYS A 38 -13.50 -5.30 7.00
N ARG A 39 -12.41 -4.80 7.59
CA ARG A 39 -11.13 -5.49 7.57
C ARG A 39 -11.27 -6.84 8.30
N LYS A 40 -10.99 -7.93 7.62
CA LYS A 40 -10.93 -9.26 8.24
C LYS A 40 -9.78 -9.29 9.26
N PRO A 41 -9.92 -10.00 10.39
CA PRO A 41 -8.81 -10.20 11.33
C PRO A 41 -7.66 -10.95 10.64
N LEU A 42 -6.44 -10.79 11.14
CA LEU A 42 -5.31 -11.57 10.67
C LEU A 42 -5.44 -13.03 11.13
N PRO A 43 -4.97 -14.02 10.34
CA PRO A 43 -5.10 -15.44 10.67
C PRO A 43 -4.50 -15.79 12.04
N GLU A 44 -5.23 -16.56 12.84
CA GLU A 44 -4.81 -16.91 14.22
C GLU A 44 -3.64 -17.88 14.27
N HIS A 45 -3.46 -18.70 13.22
CA HIS A 45 -2.41 -19.71 13.14
C HIS A 45 -1.00 -19.13 12.92
N LEU A 46 -0.90 -17.86 12.54
CA LEU A 46 0.40 -17.21 12.32
C LEU A 46 1.07 -16.85 13.64
N GLU A 47 2.39 -17.03 13.68
CA GLU A 47 3.22 -16.58 14.79
C GLU A 47 3.08 -15.07 15.00
N ARG A 48 2.90 -14.65 16.25
CA ARG A 48 2.81 -13.24 16.63
C ARG A 48 4.07 -12.85 17.38
N ILE A 49 4.83 -11.93 16.76
CA ILE A 49 6.00 -11.32 17.38
C ILE A 49 5.51 -10.06 18.11
N GLU A 50 5.55 -10.08 19.43
CA GLU A 50 5.09 -8.96 20.24
C GLU A 50 6.23 -7.95 20.47
N GLN A 51 5.94 -6.68 20.22
CA GLN A 51 6.81 -5.57 20.52
C GLN A 51 6.07 -4.59 21.42
N VAL A 52 6.52 -4.47 22.66
CA VAL A 52 5.95 -3.50 23.61
C VAL A 52 6.75 -2.21 23.55
N LEU A 53 6.10 -1.11 23.22
CA LEU A 53 6.68 0.23 23.18
C LEU A 53 6.29 0.96 24.46
N ALA A 54 7.18 0.92 25.46
CA ALA A 54 7.00 1.63 26.74
C ALA A 54 7.67 3.01 26.69
N ILE A 55 7.17 3.95 27.51
CA ILE A 55 7.71 5.31 27.66
C ILE A 55 8.57 5.47 28.93
N GLY A 56 8.80 4.41 29.69
CA GLY A 56 9.44 4.45 30.99
C GLY A 56 8.44 4.58 32.14
N ASP A 57 8.97 4.67 33.37
CA ASP A 57 8.16 4.63 34.58
C ASP A 57 7.82 6.04 35.09
N ASP A 58 8.56 7.06 34.66
CA ASP A 58 8.44 8.45 35.13
C ASP A 58 7.63 9.31 34.13
N CYS A 59 6.79 10.19 34.67
CA CYS A 59 6.02 11.14 33.87
C CYS A 59 6.94 12.20 33.24
N PRO A 60 6.90 12.39 31.90
CA PRO A 60 7.74 13.36 31.20
C PRO A 60 7.42 14.82 31.57
N GLU A 61 6.25 15.12 32.17
CA GLU A 61 5.84 16.48 32.51
C GLU A 61 6.21 16.85 33.96
N CYS A 62 6.11 15.93 34.92
CA CYS A 62 6.29 16.26 36.31
C CYS A 62 7.21 15.31 37.11
N GLY A 63 7.76 14.26 36.48
CA GLY A 63 8.61 13.26 37.14
C GLY A 63 7.89 12.40 38.18
N GLY A 64 6.56 12.34 38.15
CA GLY A 64 5.78 11.48 39.04
C GLY A 64 5.57 10.09 38.47
N ASP A 65 5.20 9.12 39.33
CA ASP A 65 4.98 7.74 38.92
C ASP A 65 3.84 7.60 37.90
N LEU A 66 4.07 6.82 36.88
CA LEU A 66 3.08 6.47 35.86
C LEU A 66 2.34 5.17 36.24
N SER A 67 1.05 5.13 35.97
CA SER A 67 0.23 3.93 36.08
C SER A 67 -0.40 3.57 34.74
N LYS A 68 -0.47 2.28 34.41
CA LYS A 68 -1.09 1.79 33.16
C LYS A 68 -2.59 2.08 33.16
N LEU A 69 -3.06 2.86 32.19
CA LEU A 69 -4.46 3.16 31.96
C LEU A 69 -5.12 2.19 30.98
N GLY A 70 -4.36 1.69 30.01
CA GLY A 70 -4.79 0.79 28.97
C GLY A 70 -3.66 0.57 27.96
N GLU A 71 -3.97 -0.07 26.85
CA GLU A 71 -3.00 -0.29 25.77
C GLU A 71 -3.68 -0.23 24.40
N ASP A 72 -2.96 0.28 23.41
CA ASP A 72 -3.33 0.18 22.02
C ASP A 72 -2.52 -0.93 21.38
N VAL A 73 -3.20 -1.88 20.78
CA VAL A 73 -2.59 -3.01 20.06
C VAL A 73 -2.77 -2.79 18.58
N THR A 74 -1.66 -2.88 17.85
CA THR A 74 -1.67 -2.82 16.39
C THR A 74 -0.98 -4.06 15.85
N GLU A 75 -1.64 -4.75 14.93
CA GLU A 75 -1.10 -5.92 14.26
C GLU A 75 -0.76 -5.58 12.80
N GLU A 76 0.40 -6.00 12.34
CA GLU A 76 0.78 -5.93 10.93
C GLU A 76 1.28 -7.29 10.44
N LEU A 77 0.92 -7.62 9.21
CA LEU A 77 1.37 -8.84 8.56
C LEU A 77 2.74 -8.62 7.96
N GLU A 78 3.70 -9.44 8.35
CA GLU A 78 5.06 -9.38 7.83
C GLU A 78 5.41 -10.68 7.11
N TYR A 79 6.24 -10.59 6.08
CA TYR A 79 6.81 -11.73 5.38
C TYR A 79 8.29 -11.85 5.71
N ILE A 80 8.63 -12.93 6.40
CA ILE A 80 10.01 -13.35 6.59
C ILE A 80 10.26 -14.44 5.54
N PRO A 81 11.39 -14.44 4.79
CA PRO A 81 11.63 -15.44 3.77
C PRO A 81 11.29 -16.84 4.23
N GLY A 82 10.30 -17.48 3.57
CA GLY A 82 9.78 -18.79 3.89
C GLY A 82 8.56 -18.85 4.84
N ARG A 83 8.12 -17.74 5.44
CA ARG A 83 6.92 -17.73 6.30
C ARG A 83 6.31 -16.34 6.48
N PHE A 84 5.02 -16.31 6.77
CA PHE A 84 4.34 -15.12 7.27
C PHE A 84 4.38 -15.08 8.79
N VAL A 85 4.51 -13.88 9.35
CA VAL A 85 4.39 -13.61 10.79
C VAL A 85 3.50 -12.39 11.00
N VAL A 86 2.99 -12.23 12.21
CA VAL A 86 2.24 -11.04 12.61
C VAL A 86 3.08 -10.26 13.63
N ASN A 87 3.49 -9.05 13.26
CA ASN A 87 4.12 -8.13 14.19
C ASN A 87 3.03 -7.45 15.02
N LYS A 88 2.95 -7.74 16.29
CA LYS A 88 1.99 -7.16 17.23
C LYS A 88 2.64 -6.04 18.01
N ILE A 89 2.34 -4.80 17.64
CA ILE A 89 2.89 -3.60 18.29
C ILE A 89 1.93 -3.19 19.41
N ILE A 90 2.40 -3.28 20.65
CA ILE A 90 1.65 -2.94 21.86
C ILE A 90 2.19 -1.63 22.40
N ARG A 91 1.32 -0.64 22.56
CA ARG A 91 1.65 0.67 23.11
C ARG A 91 0.78 0.94 24.33
N PRO A 92 1.28 0.67 25.53
CA PRO A 92 0.56 0.99 26.76
C PRO A 92 0.30 2.49 26.86
N ARG A 93 -0.89 2.85 27.31
CA ARG A 93 -1.23 4.21 27.72
C ARG A 93 -1.01 4.32 29.21
N MET A 94 -0.19 5.29 29.62
CA MET A 94 0.20 5.51 30.99
C MET A 94 -0.40 6.82 31.50
N ALA A 95 -0.94 6.82 32.70
CA ALA A 95 -1.45 8.02 33.36
C ALA A 95 -0.57 8.36 34.57
N CYS A 96 -0.19 9.61 34.69
CA CYS A 96 0.53 10.10 35.87
C CYS A 96 -0.44 10.28 37.03
N ARG A 97 -0.11 9.70 38.18
CA ARG A 97 -0.92 9.83 39.40
C ARG A 97 -0.84 11.22 40.02
N ARG A 98 0.15 12.04 39.68
CA ARG A 98 0.41 13.35 40.27
C ARG A 98 -0.18 14.49 39.44
N CYS A 99 -0.04 14.49 38.13
CA CYS A 99 -0.51 15.57 37.26
C CYS A 99 -1.61 15.15 36.28
N GLU A 100 -2.05 13.88 36.34
CA GLU A 100 -3.10 13.30 35.47
C GLU A 100 -2.76 13.30 33.96
N ALA A 101 -1.55 13.68 33.57
CA ALA A 101 -1.10 13.65 32.18
C ALA A 101 -1.10 12.21 31.67
N ILE A 102 -1.58 12.04 30.42
CA ILE A 102 -1.58 10.76 29.72
C ILE A 102 -0.43 10.75 28.71
N SER A 103 0.41 9.75 28.82
CA SER A 103 1.55 9.55 27.93
C SER A 103 1.51 8.18 27.26
N GLN A 104 1.93 8.13 25.98
CA GLN A 104 2.02 6.92 25.20
C GLN A 104 3.20 7.01 24.22
N ALA A 105 3.90 5.90 23.99
CA ALA A 105 4.96 5.84 22.99
C ALA A 105 4.43 6.18 21.59
N PRO A 106 5.16 6.95 20.78
CA PRO A 106 4.77 7.24 19.41
C PRO A 106 4.72 5.95 18.57
N MET A 107 3.85 5.94 17.56
CA MET A 107 3.82 4.85 16.59
C MET A 107 5.06 4.92 15.70
N PRO A 108 5.79 3.82 15.49
CA PRO A 108 6.87 3.78 14.52
C PRO A 108 6.41 4.18 13.12
N SER A 109 7.32 4.79 12.36
CA SER A 109 7.08 5.12 10.95
C SER A 109 6.80 3.86 10.14
N ARG A 110 5.82 3.92 9.25
CA ARG A 110 5.40 2.84 8.37
C ARG A 110 5.42 3.27 6.92
N PRO A 111 5.78 2.37 5.98
CA PRO A 111 5.74 2.67 4.55
C PRO A 111 4.35 3.09 4.07
N ILE A 112 3.30 2.47 4.61
CA ILE A 112 1.91 2.82 4.34
C ILE A 112 1.24 3.21 5.67
N GLU A 113 0.84 4.47 5.80
CA GLU A 113 0.10 4.93 6.98
C GLU A 113 -1.17 4.11 7.19
N ARG A 114 -1.40 3.69 8.44
CA ARG A 114 -2.56 2.87 8.82
C ARG A 114 -2.69 1.57 8.01
N GLY A 115 -1.63 1.19 7.27
CA GLY A 115 -1.54 -0.06 6.54
C GLY A 115 -1.37 -1.26 7.48
N ARG A 116 -1.71 -2.46 6.98
CA ARG A 116 -1.44 -3.74 7.66
C ARG A 116 -0.16 -4.43 7.20
N PRO A 117 0.38 -4.16 5.96
CA PRO A 117 1.58 -4.85 5.53
C PRO A 117 2.80 -4.27 6.24
N GLY A 118 3.68 -5.14 6.71
CA GLY A 118 5.02 -4.80 7.11
C GLY A 118 5.91 -4.49 5.91
N SER A 119 7.07 -3.91 6.16
CA SER A 119 8.01 -3.52 5.11
C SER A 119 8.53 -4.70 4.30
N GLY A 120 8.79 -5.84 4.95
CA GLY A 120 9.25 -7.06 4.28
C GLY A 120 8.17 -7.66 3.36
N LEU A 121 6.90 -7.66 3.77
CA LEU A 121 5.82 -8.09 2.90
C LEU A 121 5.65 -7.18 1.68
N LEU A 122 5.75 -5.87 1.85
CA LEU A 122 5.71 -4.93 0.72
C LEU A 122 6.86 -5.18 -0.25
N ALA A 123 8.09 -5.32 0.26
CA ALA A 123 9.26 -5.64 -0.54
C ALA A 123 9.09 -6.96 -1.31
N HIS A 124 8.58 -8.01 -0.64
CA HIS A 124 8.33 -9.31 -1.27
C HIS A 124 7.32 -9.22 -2.41
N VAL A 125 6.19 -8.51 -2.21
CA VAL A 125 5.18 -8.31 -3.25
C VAL A 125 5.75 -7.57 -4.46
N LEU A 126 6.55 -6.52 -4.23
CA LEU A 126 7.18 -5.73 -5.30
C LEU A 126 8.22 -6.53 -6.07
N VAL A 127 9.15 -7.20 -5.38
CA VAL A 127 10.20 -8.03 -6.01
C VAL A 127 9.56 -9.14 -6.81
N SER A 128 8.62 -9.89 -6.23
CA SER A 128 7.92 -10.95 -6.94
C SER A 128 7.17 -10.44 -8.18
N LYS A 129 6.58 -9.23 -8.11
CA LYS A 129 5.85 -8.67 -9.26
C LYS A 129 6.78 -8.19 -10.37
N TYR A 130 7.87 -7.47 -10.03
CA TYR A 130 8.66 -6.75 -11.02
C TYR A 130 9.96 -7.47 -11.40
N ALA A 131 10.62 -8.15 -10.45
CA ALA A 131 11.83 -8.91 -10.72
C ALA A 131 11.53 -10.35 -11.15
N ASP A 132 10.57 -11.02 -10.49
CA ASP A 132 10.22 -12.41 -10.78
C ASP A 132 9.06 -12.54 -11.78
N HIS A 133 8.53 -11.43 -12.27
CA HIS A 133 7.40 -11.37 -13.22
C HIS A 133 6.15 -12.14 -12.75
N LEU A 134 5.94 -12.24 -11.44
CA LEU A 134 4.83 -12.97 -10.84
C LEU A 134 3.60 -12.06 -10.67
N PRO A 135 2.52 -12.25 -11.45
CA PRO A 135 1.34 -11.40 -11.36
C PRO A 135 0.67 -11.48 -9.99
N LEU A 136 0.04 -10.38 -9.54
CA LEU A 136 -0.59 -10.30 -8.22
C LEU A 136 -1.66 -11.38 -7.98
N TYR A 137 -2.39 -11.82 -9.02
CA TYR A 137 -3.37 -12.89 -8.89
C TYR A 137 -2.73 -14.23 -8.55
N ARG A 138 -1.51 -14.51 -9.05
CA ARG A 138 -0.75 -15.72 -8.69
C ARG A 138 -0.20 -15.61 -7.27
N GLN A 139 0.30 -14.44 -6.89
CA GLN A 139 0.76 -14.19 -5.51
C GLN A 139 -0.38 -14.43 -4.53
N SER A 140 -1.60 -13.90 -4.79
CA SER A 140 -2.80 -14.15 -3.98
C SER A 140 -3.08 -15.65 -3.81
N GLN A 141 -2.98 -16.42 -4.90
CA GLN A 141 -3.18 -17.88 -4.83
C GLN A 141 -2.07 -18.61 -4.05
N ILE A 142 -0.82 -18.14 -4.14
CA ILE A 142 0.30 -18.71 -3.38
C ILE A 142 0.06 -18.46 -1.88
N TYR A 143 -0.23 -17.22 -1.49
CA TYR A 143 -0.47 -16.85 -0.09
C TYR A 143 -1.69 -17.55 0.50
N ALA A 144 -2.75 -17.74 -0.29
CA ALA A 144 -3.92 -18.51 0.14
C ALA A 144 -3.59 -19.96 0.50
N ARG A 145 -2.62 -20.60 -0.18
CA ARG A 145 -2.14 -21.95 0.18
C ARG A 145 -1.38 -21.97 1.51
N GLU A 146 -0.79 -20.84 1.89
CA GLU A 146 -0.14 -20.65 3.20
C GLU A 146 -1.11 -20.15 4.28
N GLY A 147 -2.42 -20.11 3.96
CA GLY A 147 -3.47 -19.69 4.89
C GLY A 147 -3.61 -18.18 5.06
N VAL A 148 -2.99 -17.40 4.17
CA VAL A 148 -3.06 -15.93 4.19
C VAL A 148 -3.90 -15.44 3.00
N ASP A 149 -5.12 -14.95 3.29
CA ASP A 149 -6.06 -14.45 2.28
C ASP A 149 -5.78 -12.96 2.00
N LEU A 150 -5.12 -12.68 0.88
CA LEU A 150 -4.79 -11.34 0.40
C LEU A 150 -5.42 -11.10 -0.97
N ASP A 151 -6.38 -10.19 -1.02
CA ASP A 151 -7.03 -9.82 -2.27
C ASP A 151 -6.07 -9.11 -3.24
N ARG A 152 -6.20 -9.44 -4.53
CA ARG A 152 -5.43 -8.80 -5.60
C ARG A 152 -5.56 -7.27 -5.59
N SER A 153 -6.77 -6.74 -5.34
CA SER A 153 -7.03 -5.30 -5.26
C SER A 153 -6.27 -4.63 -4.11
N THR A 154 -6.19 -5.29 -2.95
CA THR A 154 -5.42 -4.83 -1.79
C THR A 154 -3.93 -4.76 -2.13
N MET A 155 -3.38 -5.81 -2.75
CA MET A 155 -1.97 -5.80 -3.17
C MET A 155 -1.70 -4.76 -4.27
N ALA A 156 -2.65 -4.50 -5.17
CA ALA A 156 -2.50 -3.45 -6.19
C ALA A 156 -2.44 -2.04 -5.55
N ASP A 157 -3.26 -1.78 -4.53
CA ASP A 157 -3.20 -0.54 -3.74
C ASP A 157 -1.84 -0.38 -3.02
N TRP A 158 -1.31 -1.47 -2.45
CA TRP A 158 0.02 -1.46 -1.83
C TRP A 158 1.13 -1.16 -2.85
N VAL A 159 1.07 -1.76 -4.03
CA VAL A 159 2.01 -1.49 -5.13
C VAL A 159 1.99 0.00 -5.48
N GLY A 160 0.80 0.58 -5.71
CA GLY A 160 0.66 2.01 -6.02
C GLY A 160 1.26 2.91 -4.94
N LYS A 161 0.93 2.68 -3.67
CA LYS A 161 1.47 3.45 -2.53
C LYS A 161 2.98 3.30 -2.37
N SER A 162 3.50 2.09 -2.56
CA SER A 162 4.94 1.84 -2.49
C SER A 162 5.68 2.51 -3.66
N THR A 163 5.10 2.55 -4.86
CA THR A 163 5.66 3.26 -6.01
C THR A 163 5.78 4.75 -5.70
N SER A 164 4.72 5.38 -5.18
CA SER A 164 4.78 6.80 -4.78
C SER A 164 5.81 7.06 -3.68
N LEU A 165 5.98 6.13 -2.73
CA LEU A 165 7.01 6.24 -1.69
C LEU A 165 8.44 6.18 -2.27
N LEU A 166 8.65 5.37 -3.31
CA LEU A 166 9.95 5.16 -3.94
C LEU A 166 10.27 6.19 -5.03
N GLU A 167 9.30 7.00 -5.46
CA GLU A 167 9.45 7.99 -6.51
C GLU A 167 10.63 8.96 -6.30
N PRO A 168 10.84 9.56 -5.10
CA PRO A 168 12.00 10.45 -4.87
C PRO A 168 13.35 9.74 -5.05
N LEU A 169 13.42 8.45 -4.71
CA LEU A 169 14.63 7.64 -4.92
C LEU A 169 14.86 7.39 -6.42
N ALA A 170 13.80 7.04 -7.15
CA ALA A 170 13.87 6.85 -8.60
C ALA A 170 14.31 8.14 -9.32
N GLU A 171 13.79 9.30 -8.92
CA GLU A 171 14.19 10.61 -9.43
C GLU A 171 15.67 10.93 -9.14
N ALA A 172 16.12 10.65 -7.91
CA ALA A 172 17.51 10.84 -7.53
C ALA A 172 18.48 9.96 -8.36
N ILE A 173 18.11 8.69 -8.58
CA ILE A 173 18.84 7.77 -9.45
C ILE A 173 18.86 8.29 -10.89
N ALA A 174 17.69 8.66 -11.44
CA ALA A 174 17.56 9.19 -12.79
C ALA A 174 18.42 10.45 -13.00
N LYS A 175 18.42 11.36 -12.02
CA LYS A 175 19.30 12.53 -12.04
C LYS A 175 20.77 12.13 -12.07
N ARG A 176 21.18 11.22 -11.19
CA ARG A 176 22.58 10.76 -11.12
C ARG A 176 23.04 10.09 -12.43
N VAL A 177 22.17 9.31 -13.06
CA VAL A 177 22.45 8.66 -14.35
C VAL A 177 22.62 9.71 -15.45
N LYS A 178 21.72 10.72 -15.51
CA LYS A 178 21.75 11.79 -16.54
C LYS A 178 22.96 12.74 -16.37
N ASP A 179 23.45 12.92 -15.16
CA ASP A 179 24.62 13.75 -14.86
C ASP A 179 25.97 13.04 -15.20
N GLY A 180 25.93 11.81 -15.71
CA GLY A 180 27.11 11.04 -16.11
C GLY A 180 27.74 11.56 -17.40
N ALA A 181 29.04 11.28 -17.61
CA ALA A 181 29.78 11.70 -18.80
C ALA A 181 29.32 11.00 -20.10
N ALA A 182 28.66 9.84 -19.99
CA ALA A 182 28.06 9.09 -21.09
C ALA A 182 26.78 8.42 -20.63
N LEU A 183 25.77 8.39 -21.51
CA LEU A 183 24.49 7.71 -21.28
C LEU A 183 24.34 6.60 -22.33
N PHE A 184 24.14 5.39 -21.86
CA PHE A 184 23.79 4.24 -22.71
C PHE A 184 22.31 3.97 -22.54
N ALA A 185 21.60 3.84 -23.66
CA ALA A 185 20.17 3.55 -23.68
C ALA A 185 19.91 2.32 -24.55
N ASP A 186 18.96 1.51 -24.14
CA ASP A 186 18.46 0.35 -24.91
C ASP A 186 16.92 0.41 -24.94
N ASP A 187 16.35 -0.01 -26.07
CA ASP A 187 14.93 0.00 -26.31
C ASP A 187 14.29 -1.32 -25.88
N THR A 188 13.36 -1.26 -24.92
CA THR A 188 12.54 -2.41 -24.55
C THR A 188 11.13 -2.22 -25.13
N PRO A 189 10.69 -3.03 -26.10
CA PRO A 189 9.36 -2.91 -26.66
C PRO A 189 8.29 -3.29 -25.63
N LEU A 190 7.41 -2.36 -25.28
CA LEU A 190 6.23 -2.60 -24.46
C LEU A 190 5.01 -2.77 -25.38
N LYS A 191 4.35 -3.93 -25.31
CA LYS A 191 3.05 -4.11 -25.97
C LYS A 191 2.00 -3.30 -25.19
N MET A 192 1.52 -2.23 -25.79
CA MET A 192 0.32 -1.55 -25.30
C MET A 192 -0.89 -2.43 -25.64
N LEU A 193 -1.63 -2.83 -24.62
CA LEU A 193 -2.95 -3.45 -24.80
C LEU A 193 -3.91 -2.31 -25.17
N ALA A 194 -4.49 -2.41 -26.35
CA ALA A 194 -5.55 -1.53 -26.80
C ALA A 194 -6.85 -1.82 -26.04
#